data_f033f6bd1b0f6ff7c9aad9b062476352
#
_entry.id   f033f6bd1b0f6ff7c9aad9b062476352
#
_cell.length_a   1.000
_cell.length_b   1.000
_cell.length_c   1.000
_cell.angle_alpha   90.00
_cell.angle_beta   90.00
_cell.angle_gamma   90.00
#
_symmetry.space_group_name_H-M   'P 1'
#
loop_
_entity.id
_entity.type
_entity.pdbx_description
1 polymer ?
#
loop_
_entity_poly.entity_id
_entity_poly.type
_entity_poly.pdbx_seq_one_letter_code
_entity_poly.pdbx_strand_id
1 'polypeptide(L)'
;EQWLKDMSEVEAAVSEDACWRQIRMTCDTTDKALEEAFTYFCMEIQPKLQPYADQLNRKLMDCPFTKELDHEKYFTYLRSVKKNIDLFREENIPLQTQIQTEQAKYGAMIGAMTVNMNGEEITLPKAADLLQSTDRDLREQVWLKIQTRRLEDKDTLDELLNSLRDLRNQTALN
;
A
#
# COMPACT_ATOMS: atom_id res chain seq x y z
N GLU A 1 10.80 12.18 -26.46
CA GLU A 1 10.56 10.76 -26.12
C GLU A 1 11.66 10.17 -25.27
N GLN A 2 12.96 10.40 -25.55
CA GLN A 2 14.05 9.80 -24.74
C GLN A 2 13.96 10.19 -23.26
N TRP A 3 13.75 11.47 -22.98
CA TRP A 3 13.57 11.94 -21.61
C TRP A 3 12.42 11.25 -20.85
N LEU A 4 11.31 10.90 -21.52
CA LEU A 4 10.22 10.15 -20.91
C LEU A 4 10.62 8.70 -20.58
N LYS A 5 11.47 8.09 -21.42
CA LYS A 5 12.02 6.74 -21.17
C LYS A 5 12.97 6.77 -19.96
N ASP A 6 13.87 7.76 -19.92
CA ASP A 6 14.83 7.91 -18.82
C ASP A 6 14.08 8.13 -17.47
N MET A 7 13.02 8.94 -17.47
CA MET A 7 12.14 9.09 -16.29
C MET A 7 11.49 7.76 -15.88
N SER A 8 10.93 7.04 -16.86
CA SER A 8 10.27 5.76 -16.58
C SER A 8 11.23 4.73 -16.02
N GLU A 9 12.50 4.71 -16.44
CA GLU A 9 13.53 3.83 -15.88
C GLU A 9 13.86 4.17 -14.43
N VAL A 10 13.97 5.45 -14.11
CA VAL A 10 14.19 5.90 -12.71
C VAL A 10 12.98 5.54 -11.84
N GLU A 11 11.77 5.82 -12.31
CA GLU A 11 10.53 5.46 -11.58
C GLU A 11 10.43 3.95 -11.38
N ALA A 12 10.79 3.15 -12.37
CA ALA A 12 10.79 1.70 -12.28
C ALA A 12 11.76 1.19 -11.21
N ALA A 13 12.99 1.72 -11.17
CA ALA A 13 13.99 1.35 -10.18
C ALA A 13 13.54 1.69 -8.74
N VAL A 14 12.98 2.89 -8.54
CA VAL A 14 12.42 3.30 -7.22
C VAL A 14 11.24 2.43 -6.82
N SER A 15 10.34 2.16 -7.76
CA SER A 15 9.16 1.33 -7.54
C SER A 15 9.55 -0.11 -7.22
N GLU A 16 10.56 -0.66 -7.90
CA GLU A 16 11.08 -2.00 -7.63
C GLU A 16 11.63 -2.11 -6.21
N ASP A 17 12.47 -1.17 -5.76
CA ASP A 17 13.01 -1.16 -4.39
C ASP A 17 11.88 -1.09 -3.35
N ALA A 18 10.89 -0.21 -3.56
CA ALA A 18 9.71 -0.08 -2.69
C ALA A 18 8.92 -1.39 -2.61
N CYS A 19 8.62 -2.00 -3.76
CA CYS A 19 7.88 -3.25 -3.85
C CYS A 19 8.62 -4.40 -3.15
N TRP A 20 9.93 -4.54 -3.35
CA TRP A 20 10.70 -5.60 -2.71
C TRP A 20 10.75 -5.43 -1.18
N ARG A 21 10.88 -4.22 -0.67
CA ARG A 21 10.81 -3.95 0.78
C ARG A 21 9.45 -4.37 1.34
N GLN A 22 8.36 -3.99 0.66
CA GLN A 22 7.00 -4.37 1.07
C GLN A 22 6.78 -5.88 1.01
N ILE A 23 7.19 -6.55 -0.07
CA ILE A 23 7.05 -7.99 -0.23
C ILE A 23 7.80 -8.73 0.89
N ARG A 24 9.06 -8.39 1.14
CA ARG A 24 9.86 -9.02 2.20
C ARG A 24 9.21 -8.86 3.57
N MET A 25 8.76 -7.64 3.91
CA MET A 25 8.05 -7.37 5.15
C MET A 25 6.76 -8.20 5.28
N THR A 26 5.99 -8.36 4.20
CA THR A 26 4.75 -9.15 4.23
C THR A 26 4.98 -10.66 4.25
N CYS A 27 6.13 -11.14 3.74
CA CYS A 27 6.51 -12.56 3.82
C CYS A 27 6.90 -12.99 5.24
N ASP A 28 7.50 -12.08 6.02
CA ASP A 28 7.82 -12.31 7.42
C ASP A 28 7.49 -11.07 8.25
N THR A 29 6.28 -11.05 8.79
CA THR A 29 5.77 -9.94 9.61
C THR A 29 6.35 -9.92 11.03
N THR A 30 7.17 -10.90 11.40
CA THR A 30 7.83 -10.98 12.71
C THR A 30 9.24 -10.42 12.69
N ASP A 31 9.84 -10.26 11.52
CA ASP A 31 11.17 -9.69 11.32
C ASP A 31 11.12 -8.15 11.37
N LYS A 32 11.58 -7.59 12.50
CA LYS A 32 11.62 -6.14 12.71
C LYS A 32 12.54 -5.40 11.74
N ALA A 33 13.62 -6.02 11.28
CA ALA A 33 14.53 -5.38 10.34
C ALA A 33 13.87 -5.16 8.98
N LEU A 34 13.00 -6.07 8.54
CA LEU A 34 12.21 -5.93 7.32
C LEU A 34 11.13 -4.83 7.47
N GLU A 35 10.48 -4.76 8.63
CA GLU A 35 9.53 -3.70 8.96
C GLU A 35 10.23 -2.32 8.97
N GLU A 36 11.38 -2.21 9.63
CA GLU A 36 12.17 -0.98 9.67
C GLU A 36 12.64 -0.54 8.28
N ALA A 37 13.07 -1.47 7.44
CA ALA A 37 13.51 -1.17 6.07
C ALA A 37 12.36 -0.61 5.20
N PHE A 38 11.15 -1.14 5.31
CA PHE A 38 9.98 -0.61 4.62
C PHE A 38 9.55 0.73 5.19
N THR A 39 9.48 0.85 6.51
CA THR A 39 9.12 2.10 7.20
C THR A 39 10.10 3.23 6.85
N TYR A 40 11.40 2.95 6.81
CA TYR A 40 12.41 3.92 6.37
C TYR A 40 12.14 4.43 4.94
N PHE A 41 11.79 3.54 4.03
CA PHE A 41 11.43 3.96 2.66
C PHE A 41 10.22 4.90 2.66
N CYS A 42 9.16 4.55 3.39
CA CYS A 42 7.93 5.34 3.45
C CYS A 42 8.12 6.70 4.14
N MET A 43 8.97 6.77 5.18
CA MET A 43 9.13 7.98 5.98
C MET A 43 10.27 8.90 5.49
N GLU A 44 11.33 8.33 4.92
CA GLU A 44 12.54 9.09 4.60
C GLU A 44 12.81 9.21 3.09
N ILE A 45 12.44 8.22 2.29
CA ILE A 45 12.75 8.23 0.85
C ILE A 45 11.58 8.79 0.06
N GLN A 46 10.41 8.18 0.18
CA GLN A 46 9.24 8.53 -0.62
C GLN A 46 8.79 10.00 -0.48
N PRO A 47 8.74 10.60 0.74
CA PRO A 47 8.36 12.00 0.88
C PRO A 47 9.31 12.98 0.17
N LYS A 48 10.60 12.63 0.10
CA LYS A 48 11.60 13.43 -0.60
C LYS A 48 11.46 13.33 -2.12
N LEU A 49 10.96 12.22 -2.65
CA LEU A 49 10.78 12.02 -4.09
C LEU A 49 9.52 12.71 -4.63
N GLN A 50 8.46 12.84 -3.83
CA GLN A 50 7.19 13.40 -4.27
C GLN A 50 7.29 14.82 -4.87
N PRO A 51 7.99 15.79 -4.25
CA PRO A 51 8.17 17.11 -4.84
C PRO A 51 8.92 17.10 -6.17
N TYR A 52 9.94 16.22 -6.29
CA TYR A 52 10.67 16.08 -7.56
C TYR A 52 9.78 15.49 -8.65
N ALA A 53 8.93 14.51 -8.33
CA ALA A 53 7.97 13.96 -9.29
C ALA A 53 6.99 15.04 -9.79
N ASP A 54 6.48 15.89 -8.90
CA ASP A 54 5.62 17.02 -9.29
C ASP A 54 6.38 18.02 -10.17
N GLN A 55 7.61 18.39 -9.83
CA GLN A 55 8.44 19.28 -10.66
C GLN A 55 8.70 18.72 -12.06
N LEU A 56 8.98 17.42 -12.16
CA LEU A 56 9.20 16.75 -13.44
C LEU A 56 7.90 16.68 -14.26
N ASN A 57 6.77 16.42 -13.61
CA ASN A 57 5.45 16.45 -14.25
C ASN A 57 5.11 17.85 -14.82
N ARG A 58 5.35 18.91 -14.05
CA ARG A 58 5.16 20.31 -14.51
C ARG A 58 6.09 20.62 -15.67
N LYS A 59 7.38 20.27 -15.58
CA LYS A 59 8.35 20.44 -16.64
C LYS A 59 7.91 19.76 -17.95
N LEU A 60 7.32 18.55 -17.85
CA LEU A 60 6.77 17.86 -19.00
C LEU A 60 5.60 18.65 -19.63
N MET A 61 4.67 19.12 -18.81
CA MET A 61 3.48 19.82 -19.31
C MET A 61 3.81 21.21 -19.89
N ASP A 62 4.82 21.88 -19.34
CA ASP A 62 5.30 23.20 -19.82
C ASP A 62 6.20 23.08 -21.07
N CYS A 63 6.68 21.90 -21.40
CA CYS A 63 7.54 21.67 -22.54
C CYS A 63 6.78 21.88 -23.86
N PRO A 64 7.21 22.77 -24.74
CA PRO A 64 6.50 23.04 -25.99
C PRO A 64 6.42 21.83 -26.92
N PHE A 65 7.41 20.93 -26.86
CA PHE A 65 7.47 19.70 -27.66
C PHE A 65 6.52 18.61 -27.20
N THR A 66 5.87 18.76 -26.04
CA THR A 66 4.85 17.80 -25.56
C THR A 66 3.68 17.69 -26.54
N LYS A 67 3.37 18.78 -27.26
CA LYS A 67 2.33 18.81 -28.30
C LYS A 67 2.70 18.01 -29.57
N GLU A 68 3.97 17.73 -29.77
CA GLU A 68 4.47 16.94 -30.90
C GLU A 68 4.49 15.43 -30.63
N LEU A 69 4.20 15.02 -29.36
CA LEU A 69 4.08 13.62 -29.01
C LEU A 69 2.87 12.98 -29.69
N ASP A 70 2.99 11.74 -30.08
CA ASP A 70 1.89 10.96 -30.66
C ASP A 70 0.71 10.94 -29.70
N HIS A 71 -0.39 11.55 -30.11
CA HIS A 71 -1.59 11.73 -29.28
C HIS A 71 -2.22 10.38 -28.91
N GLU A 72 -2.29 9.43 -29.83
CA GLU A 72 -2.90 8.14 -29.56
C GLU A 72 -2.11 7.36 -28.51
N LYS A 73 -0.79 7.40 -28.62
CA LYS A 73 0.13 6.71 -27.69
C LYS A 73 0.19 7.37 -26.30
N TYR A 74 0.23 8.71 -26.24
CA TYR A 74 0.53 9.43 -24.99
C TYR A 74 -0.68 10.09 -24.32
N PHE A 75 -1.86 10.08 -24.91
CA PHE A 75 -3.04 10.77 -24.37
C PHE A 75 -3.35 10.38 -22.93
N THR A 76 -3.43 9.08 -22.64
CA THR A 76 -3.76 8.59 -21.29
C THR A 76 -2.69 8.97 -20.27
N TYR A 77 -1.43 8.87 -20.65
CA TYR A 77 -0.31 9.26 -19.80
C TYR A 77 -0.34 10.77 -19.48
N LEU A 78 -0.42 11.62 -20.49
CA LEU A 78 -0.44 13.07 -20.30
C LEU A 78 -1.66 13.54 -19.49
N ARG A 79 -2.82 12.91 -19.70
CA ARG A 79 -4.01 13.16 -18.88
C ARG A 79 -3.77 12.82 -17.41
N SER A 80 -3.10 11.70 -17.13
CA SER A 80 -2.74 11.29 -15.77
C SER A 80 -1.73 12.24 -15.14
N VAL A 81 -0.71 12.67 -15.89
CA VAL A 81 0.27 13.67 -15.44
C VAL A 81 -0.43 14.96 -15.05
N LYS A 82 -1.32 15.49 -15.92
CA LYS A 82 -2.08 16.70 -15.62
C LYS A 82 -2.91 16.54 -14.34
N LYS A 83 -3.62 15.43 -14.20
CA LYS A 83 -4.42 15.13 -12.99
C LYS A 83 -3.56 15.05 -11.73
N ASN A 84 -2.37 14.46 -11.81
CA ASN A 84 -1.45 14.39 -10.68
C ASN A 84 -0.98 15.77 -10.25
N ILE A 85 -0.67 16.68 -11.20
CA ILE A 85 -0.33 18.07 -10.91
C ILE A 85 -1.50 18.80 -10.25
N ASP A 86 -2.72 18.64 -10.78
CA ASP A 86 -3.92 19.29 -10.27
C ASP A 86 -4.27 18.86 -8.84
N LEU A 87 -3.93 17.63 -8.48
CA LEU A 87 -4.20 17.02 -7.16
C LEU A 87 -3.03 17.12 -6.19
N PHE A 88 -1.83 17.49 -6.65
CA PHE A 88 -0.67 17.55 -5.77
C PHE A 88 -0.81 18.67 -4.75
N ARG A 89 -0.61 18.32 -3.48
CA ARG A 89 -0.51 19.25 -2.34
C ARG A 89 0.66 18.82 -1.48
N GLU A 90 1.59 19.73 -1.24
CA GLU A 90 2.77 19.45 -0.41
C GLU A 90 2.36 19.12 1.03
N GLU A 91 1.29 19.77 1.53
CA GLU A 91 0.70 19.55 2.84
C GLU A 91 0.17 18.11 3.02
N ASN A 92 -0.12 17.41 1.93
CA ASN A 92 -0.58 16.03 1.95
C ASN A 92 0.56 15.00 2.08
N ILE A 93 1.81 15.38 1.86
CA ILE A 93 2.95 14.45 1.95
C ILE A 93 3.02 13.78 3.33
N PRO A 94 3.03 14.51 4.46
CA PRO A 94 3.07 13.89 5.79
C PRO A 94 1.82 13.05 6.08
N LEU A 95 0.64 13.47 5.60
CA LEU A 95 -0.60 12.71 5.77
C LEU A 95 -0.55 11.38 5.01
N GLN A 96 -0.05 11.39 3.78
CA GLN A 96 0.12 10.17 2.98
C GLN A 96 1.12 9.20 3.61
N THR A 97 2.23 9.71 4.16
CA THR A 97 3.20 8.91 4.89
C THR A 97 2.55 8.25 6.12
N GLN A 98 1.75 9.00 6.87
CA GLN A 98 1.04 8.47 8.03
C GLN A 98 0.00 7.41 7.62
N ILE A 99 -0.76 7.65 6.54
CA ILE A 99 -1.72 6.67 5.99
C ILE A 99 -1.00 5.36 5.64
N GLN A 100 0.15 5.41 4.97
CA GLN A 100 0.91 4.21 4.61
C GLN A 100 1.41 3.46 5.86
N THR A 101 1.88 4.17 6.86
CA THR A 101 2.31 3.57 8.13
C THR A 101 1.15 2.89 8.86
N GLU A 102 -0.02 3.53 8.93
CA GLU A 102 -1.21 2.93 9.54
C GLU A 102 -1.71 1.71 8.74
N GLN A 103 -1.64 1.75 7.41
CA GLN A 103 -1.97 0.59 6.58
C GLN A 103 -1.02 -0.60 6.79
N ALA A 104 0.28 -0.34 7.02
CA ALA A 104 1.23 -1.39 7.33
C ALA A 104 0.89 -2.08 8.67
N LYS A 105 0.44 -1.34 9.69
CA LYS A 105 -0.03 -1.91 10.96
C LYS A 105 -1.20 -2.88 10.75
N TYR A 106 -2.17 -2.52 9.90
CA TYR A 106 -3.27 -3.44 9.56
C TYR A 106 -2.75 -4.76 9.00
N GLY A 107 -1.81 -4.69 8.05
CA GLY A 107 -1.20 -5.88 7.47
C GLY A 107 -0.50 -6.76 8.51
N ALA A 108 0.27 -6.16 9.41
CA ALA A 108 0.95 -6.86 10.50
C ALA A 108 -0.05 -7.54 11.47
N MET A 109 -1.11 -6.83 11.88
CA MET A 109 -2.14 -7.38 12.78
C MET A 109 -2.85 -8.58 12.15
N ILE A 110 -3.32 -8.46 10.90
CA ILE A 110 -4.02 -9.56 10.21
C ILE A 110 -3.07 -10.74 9.94
N GLY A 111 -1.82 -10.46 9.57
CA GLY A 111 -0.81 -11.49 9.30
C GLY A 111 -0.43 -12.30 10.54
N ALA A 112 -0.50 -11.70 11.73
CA ALA A 112 -0.19 -12.35 13.00
C ALA A 112 -1.36 -13.19 13.57
N MET A 113 -2.57 -13.13 12.97
CA MET A 113 -3.72 -13.88 13.46
C MET A 113 -3.54 -15.38 13.22
N THR A 114 -3.63 -16.16 14.29
CA THR A 114 -3.61 -17.63 14.28
C THR A 114 -4.83 -18.21 14.96
N VAL A 115 -5.15 -19.46 14.66
CA VAL A 115 -6.15 -20.26 15.35
C VAL A 115 -5.57 -21.63 15.70
N ASN A 116 -5.96 -22.18 16.86
CA ASN A 116 -5.57 -23.53 17.24
C ASN A 116 -6.51 -24.57 16.59
N MET A 117 -5.92 -25.44 15.77
CA MET A 117 -6.59 -26.59 15.17
C MET A 117 -5.92 -27.88 15.62
N ASN A 118 -6.64 -28.68 16.44
CA ASN A 118 -6.17 -29.96 16.94
C ASN A 118 -4.82 -29.91 17.69
N GLY A 119 -4.54 -28.80 18.39
CA GLY A 119 -3.29 -28.63 19.15
C GLY A 119 -2.16 -27.95 18.35
N GLU A 120 -2.37 -27.66 17.07
CA GLU A 120 -1.45 -26.89 16.22
C GLU A 120 -1.98 -25.47 16.00
N GLU A 121 -1.12 -24.45 16.19
CA GLU A 121 -1.42 -23.08 15.79
C GLU A 121 -1.15 -22.90 14.30
N ILE A 122 -2.19 -22.52 13.55
CA ILE A 122 -2.12 -22.26 12.12
C ILE A 122 -2.63 -20.86 11.79
N THR A 123 -2.11 -20.28 10.71
CA THR A 123 -2.57 -18.97 10.23
C THR A 123 -4.01 -19.01 9.70
N LEU A 124 -4.72 -17.88 9.70
CA LEU A 124 -6.09 -17.83 9.18
C LEU A 124 -6.21 -18.28 7.71
N PRO A 125 -5.30 -17.95 6.78
CA PRO A 125 -5.33 -18.53 5.43
C PRO A 125 -5.25 -20.05 5.42
N LYS A 126 -4.32 -20.66 6.19
CA LYS A 126 -4.18 -22.11 6.30
C LYS A 126 -5.44 -22.75 6.92
N ALA A 127 -6.05 -22.09 7.90
CA ALA A 127 -7.33 -22.55 8.45
C ALA A 127 -8.46 -22.45 7.40
N ALA A 128 -8.49 -21.40 6.58
CA ALA A 128 -9.50 -21.25 5.55
C ALA A 128 -9.48 -22.36 4.48
N ASP A 129 -8.32 -22.98 4.21
CA ASP A 129 -8.23 -24.15 3.30
C ASP A 129 -9.09 -25.32 3.81
N LEU A 130 -9.24 -25.48 5.13
CA LEU A 130 -10.07 -26.53 5.73
C LEU A 130 -11.58 -26.31 5.50
N LEU A 131 -12.00 -25.09 5.12
CA LEU A 131 -13.39 -24.79 4.75
C LEU A 131 -13.81 -25.48 3.44
N GLN A 132 -12.85 -25.99 2.66
CA GLN A 132 -13.12 -26.75 1.44
C GLN A 132 -13.40 -28.25 1.70
N SER A 133 -13.26 -28.70 2.96
CA SER A 133 -13.58 -30.07 3.34
C SER A 133 -15.03 -30.45 3.04
N THR A 134 -15.28 -31.71 2.71
CA THR A 134 -16.64 -32.27 2.58
C THR A 134 -17.31 -32.47 3.94
N ASP A 135 -16.54 -32.53 5.02
CA ASP A 135 -17.03 -32.63 6.40
C ASP A 135 -17.64 -31.28 6.85
N ARG A 136 -18.95 -31.29 7.10
CA ARG A 136 -19.68 -30.08 7.48
C ARG A 136 -19.33 -29.60 8.89
N ASP A 137 -19.16 -30.51 9.81
CA ASP A 137 -18.90 -30.19 11.22
C ASP A 137 -17.52 -29.56 11.35
N LEU A 138 -16.54 -30.08 10.61
CA LEU A 138 -15.21 -29.48 10.51
C LEU A 138 -15.30 -28.06 9.93
N ARG A 139 -16.05 -27.84 8.85
CA ARG A 139 -16.21 -26.50 8.26
C ARG A 139 -16.80 -25.50 9.25
N GLU A 140 -17.87 -25.92 9.96
CA GLU A 140 -18.50 -25.05 10.97
C GLU A 140 -17.54 -24.70 12.09
N GLN A 141 -16.82 -25.68 12.62
CA GLN A 141 -15.82 -25.46 13.67
C GLN A 141 -14.72 -24.48 13.21
N VAL A 142 -14.18 -24.67 12.03
CA VAL A 142 -13.12 -23.81 11.46
C VAL A 142 -13.65 -22.39 11.26
N TRP A 143 -14.86 -22.26 10.68
CA TRP A 143 -15.48 -20.96 10.44
C TRP A 143 -15.67 -20.20 11.75
N LEU A 144 -16.23 -20.83 12.77
CA LEU A 144 -16.42 -20.23 14.09
C LEU A 144 -15.09 -19.75 14.69
N LYS A 145 -14.05 -20.58 14.64
CA LYS A 145 -12.72 -20.21 15.16
C LYS A 145 -12.13 -18.99 14.43
N ILE A 146 -12.21 -18.96 13.11
CA ILE A 146 -11.74 -17.82 12.29
C ILE A 146 -12.50 -16.55 12.66
N GLN A 147 -13.83 -16.61 12.76
CA GLN A 147 -14.63 -15.43 13.07
C GLN A 147 -14.40 -14.93 14.51
N THR A 148 -14.33 -15.86 15.47
CA THR A 148 -14.03 -15.50 16.87
C THR A 148 -12.67 -14.82 16.98
N ARG A 149 -11.62 -15.37 16.33
CA ARG A 149 -10.28 -14.76 16.34
C ARG A 149 -10.27 -13.33 15.77
N ARG A 150 -11.02 -13.10 14.70
CA ARG A 150 -11.15 -11.74 14.12
C ARG A 150 -11.86 -10.77 15.05
N LEU A 151 -12.84 -11.25 15.82
CA LEU A 151 -13.58 -10.41 16.77
C LEU A 151 -12.73 -10.01 17.99
N GLU A 152 -11.70 -10.77 18.34
CA GLU A 152 -10.80 -10.43 19.45
C GLU A 152 -10.06 -9.10 19.21
N ASP A 153 -9.69 -8.81 17.98
CA ASP A 153 -8.98 -7.57 17.60
C ASP A 153 -9.92 -6.48 17.04
N LYS A 154 -11.25 -6.69 17.13
CA LYS A 154 -12.24 -5.80 16.51
C LYS A 154 -12.06 -4.33 16.90
N ASP A 155 -11.94 -4.05 18.18
CA ASP A 155 -11.90 -2.67 18.68
C ASP A 155 -10.64 -1.95 18.18
N THR A 156 -9.49 -2.62 18.19
CA THR A 156 -8.22 -2.08 17.66
C THR A 156 -8.30 -1.85 16.15
N LEU A 157 -8.94 -2.77 15.41
CA LEU A 157 -9.14 -2.62 13.96
C LEU A 157 -10.12 -1.48 13.64
N ASP A 158 -11.18 -1.30 14.43
CA ASP A 158 -12.13 -0.19 14.28
C ASP A 158 -11.46 1.16 14.56
N GLU A 159 -10.60 1.26 15.59
CA GLU A 159 -9.81 2.47 15.89
C GLU A 159 -8.86 2.80 14.71
N LEU A 160 -8.15 1.81 14.18
CA LEU A 160 -7.27 1.97 13.03
C LEU A 160 -8.03 2.43 11.79
N LEU A 161 -9.20 1.84 11.52
CA LEU A 161 -10.06 2.23 10.40
C LEU A 161 -10.55 3.67 10.54
N ASN A 162 -10.94 4.09 11.76
CA ASN A 162 -11.34 5.45 12.04
C ASN A 162 -10.19 6.43 11.81
N SER A 163 -8.99 6.12 12.31
CA SER A 163 -7.78 6.91 12.06
C SER A 163 -7.51 7.09 10.55
N LEU A 164 -7.54 5.99 9.79
CA LEU A 164 -7.35 6.03 8.34
C LEU A 164 -8.43 6.85 7.62
N ARG A 165 -9.69 6.76 8.05
CA ARG A 165 -10.79 7.59 7.53
C ARG A 165 -10.52 9.07 7.74
N ASP A 166 -10.11 9.44 8.95
CA ASP A 166 -9.90 10.85 9.31
C ASP A 166 -8.70 11.44 8.57
N LEU A 167 -7.59 10.69 8.45
CA LEU A 167 -6.44 11.09 7.64
C LEU A 167 -6.80 11.28 6.16
N ARG A 168 -7.59 10.35 5.59
CA ARG A 168 -8.04 10.47 4.19
C ARG A 168 -8.98 11.66 3.99
N ASN A 169 -9.88 11.93 4.94
CA ASN A 169 -10.74 13.11 4.91
C ASN A 169 -9.89 14.39 4.94
N GLN A 170 -8.91 14.46 5.83
CA GLN A 170 -8.00 15.61 5.89
C GLN A 170 -7.21 15.80 4.58
N THR A 171 -6.71 14.71 3.99
CA THR A 171 -6.03 14.74 2.69
C THR A 171 -6.95 15.27 1.57
N ALA A 172 -8.24 14.98 1.63
CA ALA A 172 -9.21 15.41 0.63
C ALA A 172 -9.66 16.88 0.79
N LEU A 173 -9.48 17.46 1.98
CA LEU A 173 -9.85 18.85 2.27
C LEU A 173 -8.75 19.86 1.89
N ASN A 174 -7.50 19.44 1.73
CA ASN A 174 -6.38 20.26 1.27
C ASN A 174 -6.39 20.38 -0.27
#